data_0ff3024a6e81c6d1d76edcce7130a4d2
#
_entry.id   0ff3024a6e81c6d1d76edcce7130a4d2
#
_cell.length_a   1.000
_cell.length_b   1.000
_cell.length_c   1.000
_cell.angle_alpha   90.00
_cell.angle_beta   90.00
_cell.angle_gamma   90.00
#
_symmetry.space_group_name_H-M   'P 1'
#
loop_
_entity.id
_entity.type
_entity.pdbx_description
1 polymer ?
#
loop_
_entity_poly.entity_id
_entity_poly.type
_entity_poly.pdbx_seq_one_letter_code
_entity_poly.pdbx_strand_id
1 'polypeptide(L)'
;MDYINSLIEDGTLQIGDQIPSLNQLQTQLRMSKETLLKGLNYLLEMGVIEAIYRKGYFVKKVSINHSYHVFLLLDKMNVMREQIYRSIFKSLKDVGDIDIYFHHHNYKVFEKLIKENLGNYTHYIIATFLKEDVTDVLNLIPAEKRIIIDYNQQGLSGNYSC
;
A
#
# COMPACT_ATOMS: atom_id res chain seq x y z
N MET A 1 -10.35 -7.32 14.49
CA MET A 1 -9.11 -6.54 14.38
C MET A 1 -8.82 -5.64 15.56
N ASP A 2 -9.82 -5.36 16.34
CA ASP A 2 -9.65 -4.61 17.60
C ASP A 2 -8.64 -5.28 18.57
N TYR A 3 -8.51 -6.61 18.51
CA TYR A 3 -7.53 -7.34 19.33
C TYR A 3 -6.07 -6.97 19.02
N ILE A 4 -5.66 -6.96 17.73
CA ILE A 4 -4.28 -6.58 17.35
C ILE A 4 -4.05 -5.10 17.65
N ASN A 5 -5.04 -4.26 17.38
CA ASN A 5 -4.97 -2.84 17.71
C ASN A 5 -4.82 -2.62 19.21
N SER A 6 -5.58 -3.33 20.05
CA SER A 6 -5.44 -3.23 21.50
C SER A 6 -4.06 -3.64 22.00
N LEU A 7 -3.45 -4.69 21.41
CA LEU A 7 -2.09 -5.11 21.77
C LEU A 7 -1.03 -4.08 21.36
N ILE A 8 -1.29 -3.31 20.31
CA ILE A 8 -0.41 -2.22 19.87
C ILE A 8 -0.61 -0.99 20.77
N GLU A 9 -1.87 -0.64 21.07
CA GLU A 9 -2.21 0.54 21.89
C GLU A 9 -1.79 0.40 23.34
N ASP A 10 -1.88 -0.81 23.93
CA ASP A 10 -1.45 -1.08 25.29
C ASP A 10 0.07 -1.32 25.43
N GLY A 11 0.81 -1.30 24.29
CA GLY A 11 2.26 -1.47 24.23
C GLY A 11 2.75 -2.93 24.34
N THR A 12 1.84 -3.91 24.31
CA THR A 12 2.19 -5.34 24.28
C THR A 12 2.92 -5.70 22.99
N LEU A 13 2.49 -5.10 21.86
CA LEU A 13 3.18 -5.18 20.57
C LEU A 13 3.79 -3.82 20.23
N GLN A 14 5.08 -3.80 19.96
CA GLN A 14 5.84 -2.61 19.58
C GLN A 14 6.22 -2.65 18.10
N ILE A 15 6.65 -1.53 17.56
CA ILE A 15 7.16 -1.46 16.18
C ILE A 15 8.31 -2.48 16.01
N GLY A 16 8.21 -3.30 14.96
CA GLY A 16 9.15 -4.36 14.66
C GLY A 16 8.80 -5.72 15.27
N ASP A 17 7.82 -5.79 16.17
CA ASP A 17 7.38 -7.05 16.75
C ASP A 17 6.57 -7.87 15.75
N GLN A 18 6.77 -9.18 15.80
CA GLN A 18 6.01 -10.13 15.00
C GLN A 18 4.60 -10.33 15.57
N ILE A 19 3.60 -10.22 14.71
CA ILE A 19 2.23 -10.56 15.06
C ILE A 19 2.07 -12.07 15.15
N PRO A 20 1.24 -12.58 16.10
CA PRO A 20 0.96 -14.01 16.19
C PRO A 20 0.54 -14.59 14.83
N SER A 21 0.95 -15.82 14.57
CA SER A 21 0.60 -16.49 13.32
C SER A 21 -0.91 -16.64 13.13
N LEU A 22 -1.34 -16.81 11.89
CA LEU A 22 -2.76 -17.00 11.58
C LEU A 22 -3.39 -18.14 12.37
N ASN A 23 -2.66 -19.25 12.55
CA ASN A 23 -3.13 -20.40 13.35
C ASN A 23 -3.26 -20.03 14.84
N GLN A 24 -2.31 -19.29 15.39
CA GLN A 24 -2.38 -18.79 16.77
C GLN A 24 -3.58 -17.84 16.95
N LEU A 25 -3.77 -16.91 16.03
CA LEU A 25 -4.92 -15.99 16.05
C LEU A 25 -6.25 -16.73 15.94
N GLN A 26 -6.35 -17.77 15.10
CA GLN A 26 -7.56 -18.60 15.01
C GLN A 26 -7.89 -19.26 16.34
N THR A 27 -6.88 -19.82 17.00
CA THR A 27 -7.04 -20.49 18.30
C THR A 27 -7.43 -19.51 19.40
N GLN A 28 -6.75 -18.36 19.45
CA GLN A 28 -6.97 -17.35 20.49
C GLN A 28 -8.32 -16.63 20.35
N LEU A 29 -8.69 -16.25 19.12
CA LEU A 29 -9.86 -15.43 18.84
C LEU A 29 -11.10 -16.26 18.46
N ARG A 30 -10.94 -17.55 18.22
CA ARG A 30 -12.01 -18.46 17.75
C ARG A 30 -12.71 -17.93 16.48
N MET A 31 -11.95 -17.30 15.60
CA MET A 31 -12.43 -16.73 14.34
C MET A 31 -12.04 -17.59 13.14
N SER A 32 -12.82 -17.50 12.07
CA SER A 32 -12.47 -18.17 10.82
C SER A 32 -11.20 -17.56 10.18
N LYS A 33 -10.46 -18.37 9.45
CA LYS A 33 -9.28 -17.92 8.69
C LYS A 33 -9.60 -16.75 7.74
N GLU A 34 -10.75 -16.82 7.08
CA GLU A 34 -11.21 -15.79 6.15
C GLU A 34 -11.43 -14.45 6.85
N THR A 35 -12.09 -14.45 8.00
CA THR A 35 -12.33 -13.24 8.81
C THR A 35 -11.02 -12.62 9.28
N LEU A 36 -10.07 -13.44 9.73
CA LEU A 36 -8.75 -12.99 10.17
C LEU A 36 -7.95 -12.39 9.02
N LEU A 37 -7.96 -13.03 7.85
CA LEU A 37 -7.28 -12.51 6.66
C LEU A 37 -7.85 -11.16 6.21
N LYS A 38 -9.18 -10.99 6.23
CA LYS A 38 -9.80 -9.68 5.93
C LYS A 38 -9.29 -8.58 6.85
N GLY A 39 -9.20 -8.88 8.13
CA GLY A 39 -8.70 -7.92 9.08
C GLY A 39 -7.20 -7.66 8.98
N LEU A 40 -6.37 -8.68 8.75
CA LEU A 40 -4.94 -8.49 8.49
C LEU A 40 -4.70 -7.68 7.22
N ASN A 41 -5.48 -7.92 6.15
CA ASN A 41 -5.41 -7.13 4.94
C ASN A 41 -5.78 -5.66 5.19
N TYR A 42 -6.79 -5.39 6.01
CA TYR A 42 -7.12 -4.03 6.44
C TYR A 42 -5.94 -3.34 7.14
N LEU A 43 -5.27 -4.03 8.08
CA LEU A 43 -4.11 -3.48 8.77
C LEU A 43 -2.91 -3.27 7.84
N LEU A 44 -2.72 -4.15 6.84
CA LEU A 44 -1.73 -3.98 5.78
C LEU A 44 -2.01 -2.74 4.93
N GLU A 45 -3.26 -2.57 4.46
CA GLU A 45 -3.69 -1.40 3.68
C GLU A 45 -3.49 -0.10 4.45
N MET A 46 -3.77 -0.10 5.76
CA MET A 46 -3.56 1.06 6.64
C MET A 46 -2.08 1.27 7.02
N GLY A 47 -1.19 0.38 6.60
CA GLY A 47 0.24 0.48 6.90
C GLY A 47 0.59 0.29 8.38
N VAL A 48 -0.32 -0.26 9.18
CA VAL A 48 -0.08 -0.57 10.61
C VAL A 48 0.85 -1.75 10.75
N ILE A 49 0.70 -2.73 9.85
CA ILE A 49 1.56 -3.92 9.77
C ILE A 49 2.18 -4.04 8.39
N GLU A 50 3.24 -4.82 8.28
CA GLU A 50 3.85 -5.21 7.03
C GLU A 50 4.00 -6.73 6.95
N ALA A 51 3.93 -7.28 5.73
CA ALA A 51 4.16 -8.69 5.48
C ALA A 51 5.60 -8.90 4.99
N ILE A 52 6.37 -9.70 5.70
CA ILE A 52 7.72 -10.08 5.29
C ILE A 52 7.69 -11.52 4.76
N TYR A 53 8.16 -11.71 3.53
CA TYR A 53 8.15 -13.00 2.87
C TYR A 53 8.78 -14.10 3.75
N ARG A 54 8.05 -15.20 3.94
CA ARG A 54 8.41 -16.36 4.79
C ARG A 54 8.61 -16.06 6.28
N LYS A 55 8.45 -14.82 6.73
CA LYS A 55 8.61 -14.45 8.14
C LYS A 55 7.27 -14.14 8.85
N GLY A 56 6.26 -13.69 8.11
CA GLY A 56 4.94 -13.36 8.63
C GLY A 56 4.67 -11.86 8.67
N TYR A 57 3.82 -11.44 9.59
CA TYR A 57 3.39 -10.05 9.75
C TYR A 57 4.12 -9.39 10.92
N PHE A 58 4.49 -8.13 10.74
CA PHE A 58 5.22 -7.33 11.72
C PHE A 58 4.57 -5.97 11.91
N VAL A 59 4.63 -5.43 13.13
CA VAL A 59 4.13 -4.09 13.43
C VAL A 59 5.03 -3.04 12.78
N LYS A 60 4.43 -2.15 11.98
CA LYS A 60 5.13 -1.05 11.29
C LYS A 60 4.83 0.32 11.91
N LYS A 61 3.60 0.52 12.41
CA LYS A 61 3.15 1.76 13.04
C LYS A 61 2.29 1.48 14.28
N VAL A 62 2.33 2.40 15.25
CA VAL A 62 1.56 2.30 16.51
C VAL A 62 0.21 3.03 16.44
N SER A 63 -0.11 3.72 15.37
CA SER A 63 -1.29 4.58 15.29
C SER A 63 -2.04 4.41 13.97
N ILE A 64 -3.36 4.23 14.07
CA ILE A 64 -4.29 4.13 12.93
C ILE A 64 -4.96 5.49 12.66
N ASN A 65 -4.35 6.59 13.02
CA ASN A 65 -4.98 7.91 12.90
C ASN A 65 -5.11 8.42 11.44
N HIS A 66 -4.73 7.61 10.45
CA HIS A 66 -4.77 7.99 9.05
C HIS A 66 -5.74 7.11 8.25
N SER A 67 -6.67 7.76 7.55
CA SER A 67 -7.65 7.09 6.69
C SER A 67 -7.07 6.65 5.34
N TYR A 68 -5.93 7.21 4.94
CA TYR A 68 -5.28 6.94 3.65
C TYR A 68 -3.82 6.54 3.83
N HIS A 69 -3.42 5.51 3.10
CA HIS A 69 -2.02 5.13 2.94
C HIS A 69 -1.74 5.00 1.44
N VAL A 70 -0.99 5.94 0.90
CA VAL A 70 -0.84 6.13 -0.55
C VAL A 70 0.53 5.66 -1.02
N PHE A 71 0.52 4.78 -2.02
CA PHE A 71 1.68 4.40 -2.81
C PHE A 71 1.82 5.36 -3.99
N LEU A 72 2.89 6.15 -4.03
CA LEU A 72 3.20 7.03 -5.15
C LEU A 72 4.41 6.51 -5.90
N LEU A 73 4.21 6.06 -7.13
CA LEU A 73 5.28 5.58 -8.01
C LEU A 73 5.51 6.58 -9.15
N LEU A 74 6.69 7.15 -9.18
CA LEU A 74 7.11 8.14 -10.18
C LEU A 74 8.26 7.60 -11.04
N ASP A 75 8.45 8.21 -12.23
CA ASP A 75 9.59 7.92 -13.09
C ASP A 75 10.91 8.45 -12.50
N LYS A 76 10.93 9.73 -12.15
CA LYS A 76 12.04 10.43 -11.50
C LYS A 76 11.54 11.71 -10.84
N MET A 77 12.33 12.30 -9.96
CA MET A 77 12.00 13.62 -9.43
C MET A 77 12.36 14.72 -10.43
N ASN A 78 11.44 15.62 -10.68
CA ASN A 78 11.62 16.86 -11.43
C ASN A 78 10.62 17.91 -10.90
N VAL A 79 10.68 19.13 -11.43
CA VAL A 79 9.83 20.24 -10.95
C VAL A 79 8.33 19.91 -11.02
N MET A 80 7.87 19.27 -12.10
CA MET A 80 6.47 18.87 -12.25
C MET A 80 6.09 17.78 -11.25
N ARG A 81 6.93 16.76 -11.05
CA ARG A 81 6.71 15.67 -10.10
C ARG A 81 6.71 16.17 -8.66
N GLU A 82 7.58 17.12 -8.35
CA GLU A 82 7.60 17.78 -7.05
C GLU A 82 6.30 18.54 -6.78
N GLN A 83 5.73 19.22 -7.76
CA GLN A 83 4.44 19.89 -7.61
C GLN A 83 3.30 18.91 -7.35
N ILE A 84 3.27 17.78 -8.08
CA ILE A 84 2.30 16.71 -7.86
C ILE A 84 2.44 16.16 -6.44
N TYR A 85 3.65 15.82 -6.02
CA TYR A 85 3.92 15.32 -4.68
C TYR A 85 3.45 16.31 -3.60
N ARG A 86 3.83 17.58 -3.71
CA ARG A 86 3.44 18.63 -2.75
C ARG A 86 1.91 18.78 -2.66
N SER A 87 1.21 18.71 -3.79
CA SER A 87 -0.27 18.78 -3.82
C SER A 87 -0.89 17.60 -3.09
N ILE A 88 -0.42 16.37 -3.34
CA ILE A 88 -0.91 15.16 -2.69
C ILE A 88 -0.59 15.21 -1.20
N PHE A 89 0.65 15.54 -0.84
CA PHE A 89 1.11 15.64 0.54
C PHE A 89 0.28 16.66 1.34
N LYS A 90 0.01 17.85 0.77
CA LYS A 90 -0.83 18.87 1.39
C LYS A 90 -2.26 18.36 1.62
N SER A 91 -2.83 17.63 0.67
CA SER A 91 -4.18 17.06 0.78
C SER A 91 -4.28 15.95 1.82
N LEU A 92 -3.19 15.19 2.03
CA LEU A 92 -3.14 14.06 2.95
C LEU A 92 -2.64 14.40 4.36
N LYS A 93 -2.14 15.62 4.58
CA LYS A 93 -1.40 16.04 5.80
C LYS A 93 -2.04 15.58 7.11
N ASP A 94 -3.37 15.65 7.21
CA ASP A 94 -4.09 15.33 8.45
C ASP A 94 -4.88 14.01 8.38
N VAL A 95 -4.89 13.35 7.22
CA VAL A 95 -5.75 12.19 6.96
C VAL A 95 -5.02 10.99 6.38
N GLY A 96 -3.74 11.10 6.07
CA GLY A 96 -3.03 10.00 5.45
C GLY A 96 -1.52 10.13 5.40
N ASP A 97 -0.90 9.07 4.93
CA ASP A 97 0.53 8.94 4.67
C ASP A 97 0.78 8.68 3.19
N ILE A 98 1.99 8.99 2.75
CA ILE A 98 2.44 8.74 1.39
C ILE A 98 3.85 8.14 1.41
N ASP A 99 4.01 7.01 0.72
CA ASP A 99 5.31 6.42 0.44
C ASP A 99 5.64 6.63 -1.03
N ILE A 100 6.84 7.15 -1.32
CA ILE A 100 7.28 7.48 -2.68
C ILE A 100 8.31 6.46 -3.15
N TYR A 101 8.11 6.00 -4.39
CA TYR A 101 9.01 5.10 -5.09
C TYR A 101 9.34 5.64 -6.47
N PHE A 102 10.48 5.23 -7.02
CA PHE A 102 10.94 5.64 -8.34
C PHE A 102 11.32 4.43 -9.18
N HIS A 103 10.79 4.34 -10.41
CA HIS A 103 11.13 3.27 -11.34
C HIS A 103 12.23 3.63 -12.33
N HIS A 104 12.64 4.92 -12.42
CA HIS A 104 13.73 5.41 -13.28
C HIS A 104 13.64 4.92 -14.73
N HIS A 105 12.45 4.90 -15.32
CA HIS A 105 12.16 4.37 -16.67
C HIS A 105 12.56 2.90 -16.87
N ASN A 106 12.68 2.12 -15.79
CA ASN A 106 13.04 0.71 -15.81
C ASN A 106 11.81 -0.15 -15.54
N TYR A 107 11.37 -0.90 -16.56
CA TYR A 107 10.20 -1.78 -16.46
C TYR A 107 10.32 -2.84 -15.34
N LYS A 108 11.48 -3.46 -15.18
CA LYS A 108 11.67 -4.49 -14.14
C LYS A 108 11.54 -3.93 -12.73
N VAL A 109 12.04 -2.71 -12.52
CA VAL A 109 11.89 -1.99 -11.24
C VAL A 109 10.42 -1.63 -11.02
N PHE A 110 9.74 -1.11 -12.04
CA PHE A 110 8.31 -0.78 -12.02
C PHE A 110 7.47 -2.00 -11.63
N GLU A 111 7.62 -3.11 -12.35
CA GLU A 111 6.91 -4.36 -12.11
C GLU A 111 7.15 -4.89 -10.69
N LYS A 112 8.41 -4.93 -10.27
CA LYS A 112 8.82 -5.40 -8.94
C LYS A 112 8.19 -4.56 -7.83
N LEU A 113 8.30 -3.23 -7.90
CA LEU A 113 7.75 -2.33 -6.89
C LEU A 113 6.24 -2.49 -6.74
N ILE A 114 5.50 -2.62 -7.85
CA ILE A 114 4.06 -2.85 -7.78
C ILE A 114 3.75 -4.20 -7.16
N LYS A 115 4.36 -5.29 -7.65
CA LYS A 115 4.07 -6.65 -7.16
C LYS A 115 4.40 -6.83 -5.67
N GLU A 116 5.50 -6.24 -5.20
CA GLU A 116 5.90 -6.34 -3.79
C GLU A 116 4.99 -5.51 -2.85
N ASN A 117 4.27 -4.53 -3.38
CA ASN A 117 3.43 -3.61 -2.61
C ASN A 117 1.93 -3.80 -2.83
N LEU A 118 1.51 -4.83 -3.56
CA LEU A 118 0.09 -5.15 -3.73
C LEU A 118 -0.58 -5.42 -2.38
N GLY A 119 -1.75 -4.80 -2.16
CA GLY A 119 -2.54 -4.99 -0.95
C GLY A 119 -2.03 -4.24 0.30
N ASN A 120 -0.90 -3.52 0.21
CA ASN A 120 -0.30 -2.81 1.33
C ASN A 120 -0.73 -1.34 1.43
N TYR A 121 -1.51 -0.86 0.47
CA TYR A 121 -1.90 0.55 0.38
C TYR A 121 -3.39 0.70 0.11
N THR A 122 -3.96 1.80 0.57
CA THR A 122 -5.36 2.14 0.28
C THR A 122 -5.52 2.65 -1.14
N HIS A 123 -4.53 3.40 -1.63
CA HIS A 123 -4.52 3.99 -2.97
C HIS A 123 -3.13 3.93 -3.61
N TYR A 124 -3.13 3.83 -4.94
CA TYR A 124 -1.93 3.77 -5.77
C TYR A 124 -1.99 4.89 -6.81
N ILE A 125 -1.02 5.78 -6.78
CA ILE A 125 -0.85 6.85 -7.77
C ILE A 125 0.41 6.56 -8.57
N ILE A 126 0.27 6.34 -9.87
CA ILE A 126 1.33 5.75 -10.71
C ILE A 126 1.57 6.59 -11.95
N ALA A 127 2.81 7.05 -12.12
CA ALA A 127 3.31 7.58 -13.36
C ALA A 127 3.88 6.46 -14.23
N THR A 128 3.34 6.30 -15.44
CA THR A 128 3.64 5.16 -16.31
C THR A 128 4.63 5.47 -17.43
N PHE A 129 5.44 6.49 -17.29
CA PHE A 129 6.36 6.93 -18.35
C PHE A 129 7.43 5.87 -18.67
N LEU A 130 6.99 4.82 -19.37
CA LEU A 130 7.77 3.66 -19.82
C LEU A 130 7.51 3.39 -21.30
N LYS A 131 8.45 2.73 -21.98
CA LYS A 131 8.31 2.32 -23.38
C LYS A 131 7.50 1.03 -23.53
N GLU A 132 7.58 0.19 -22.50
CA GLU A 132 6.92 -1.10 -22.42
C GLU A 132 5.43 -0.94 -22.10
N ASP A 133 4.62 -1.90 -22.53
CA ASP A 133 3.23 -1.99 -22.09
C ASP A 133 3.17 -2.46 -20.62
N VAL A 134 2.58 -1.64 -19.79
CA VAL A 134 2.42 -1.89 -18.34
C VAL A 134 1.00 -2.30 -17.95
N THR A 135 0.12 -2.50 -18.92
CA THR A 135 -1.32 -2.77 -18.71
C THR A 135 -1.54 -3.95 -17.78
N ASP A 136 -0.86 -5.08 -18.02
CA ASP A 136 -1.02 -6.29 -17.21
C ASP A 136 -0.60 -6.07 -15.76
N VAL A 137 0.50 -5.35 -15.54
CA VAL A 137 0.99 -5.04 -14.18
C VAL A 137 0.05 -4.09 -13.46
N LEU A 138 -0.45 -3.06 -14.15
CA LEU A 138 -1.40 -2.11 -13.56
C LEU A 138 -2.75 -2.77 -13.23
N ASN A 139 -3.19 -3.73 -14.03
CA ASN A 139 -4.43 -4.47 -13.78
C ASN A 139 -4.36 -5.39 -12.56
N LEU A 140 -3.19 -5.64 -11.97
CA LEU A 140 -3.06 -6.30 -10.68
C LEU A 140 -3.59 -5.44 -9.52
N ILE A 141 -3.63 -4.12 -9.70
CA ILE A 141 -4.18 -3.19 -8.70
C ILE A 141 -5.68 -2.99 -9.01
N PRO A 142 -6.57 -3.14 -8.02
CA PRO A 142 -7.99 -2.86 -8.21
C PRO A 142 -8.24 -1.47 -8.81
N ALA A 143 -9.15 -1.38 -9.78
CA ALA A 143 -9.42 -0.15 -10.53
C ALA A 143 -9.82 1.02 -9.63
N GLU A 144 -10.58 0.74 -8.57
CA GLU A 144 -11.04 1.73 -7.59
C GLU A 144 -9.93 2.28 -6.69
N LYS A 145 -8.78 1.61 -6.63
CA LYS A 145 -7.64 1.99 -5.79
C LYS A 145 -6.50 2.66 -6.56
N ARG A 146 -6.58 2.73 -7.90
CA ARG A 146 -5.48 3.25 -8.71
C ARG A 146 -5.83 4.53 -9.44
N ILE A 147 -4.88 5.44 -9.49
CA ILE A 147 -4.88 6.66 -10.31
C ILE A 147 -3.62 6.63 -11.17
N ILE A 148 -3.80 6.75 -12.47
CA ILE A 148 -2.69 6.78 -13.42
C ILE A 148 -2.51 8.19 -13.92
N ILE A 149 -1.29 8.69 -13.85
CA ILE A 149 -0.90 10.02 -14.32
C ILE A 149 0.04 9.92 -15.52
N ASP A 150 -0.07 10.87 -16.44
CA ASP A 150 0.76 11.12 -17.63
C ASP A 150 0.60 10.19 -18.83
N TYR A 151 -0.08 9.06 -18.72
CA TYR A 151 -0.19 8.17 -19.88
C TYR A 151 -1.50 7.41 -19.89
N ASN A 152 -2.20 7.48 -21.01
CA ASN A 152 -3.43 6.73 -21.24
C ASN A 152 -3.08 5.43 -21.97
N GLN A 153 -3.01 4.31 -21.24
CA GLN A 153 -2.86 3.00 -21.84
C GLN A 153 -4.23 2.43 -22.23
N GLN A 154 -4.41 2.08 -23.50
CA GLN A 154 -5.62 1.44 -23.96
C GLN A 154 -5.77 0.07 -23.27
N GLY A 155 -6.97 -0.24 -22.79
CA GLY A 155 -7.27 -1.51 -22.13
C GLY A 155 -7.25 -1.49 -20.61
N LEU A 156 -6.89 -0.36 -19.97
CA LEU A 156 -7.05 -0.21 -18.54
C LEU A 156 -8.50 0.14 -18.18
N SER A 157 -9.01 -0.51 -17.15
CA SER A 157 -10.24 -0.10 -16.46
C SER A 157 -9.88 0.75 -15.24
N GLY A 158 -10.49 1.91 -15.05
CA GLY A 158 -10.28 2.77 -13.89
C GLY A 158 -10.19 4.26 -14.20
N ASN A 159 -9.92 5.04 -13.16
CA ASN A 159 -9.87 6.48 -13.25
C ASN A 159 -8.50 6.97 -13.76
N TYR A 160 -8.53 7.84 -14.75
CA TYR A 160 -7.37 8.53 -15.29
C TYR A 160 -7.45 10.00 -14.90
N SER A 161 -6.33 10.55 -14.46
CA SER A 161 -6.16 11.99 -14.30
C SER A 161 -5.16 12.46 -15.37
N CYS A 162 -5.59 13.38 -16.21
CA CYS A 162 -4.71 14.09 -17.14
C CYS A 162 -3.98 15.22 -16.42
#